data_306f12a8a979e2dd844e70360dd9fb38
#
_entry.id   306f12a8a979e2dd844e70360dd9fb38
#
_cell.length_a   1.000
_cell.length_b   1.000
_cell.length_c   1.000
_cell.angle_alpha   90.00
_cell.angle_beta   90.00
_cell.angle_gamma   90.00
#
_symmetry.space_group_name_H-M   'P 1'
#
loop_
_entity.id
_entity.type
_entity.pdbx_description
1 polymer ?
#
loop_
_entity_poly.entity_id
_entity_poly.type
_entity_poly.pdbx_seq_one_letter_code
_entity_poly.pdbx_strand_id
1 'polypeptide(L)'
;LSLRNVEDLLHERGIDVSHETVRFWWNRFGPMFAAEIRKNRVSRIRAYSNWQWHLDEVFVKINGETHYLWRAVDHEGEVLESYVTKRRNRKAALKFLRKSMKRYGNPEIIVTDKLRSYGAAMKVMDTARRRGISGCHRNS
;
A
#
# COMPACT_ATOMS: atom_id res chain seq x y z
N LEU A 1 -5.86 20.03 -4.65
CA LEU A 1 -6.73 20.42 -5.77
C LEU A 1 -8.19 20.45 -5.30
N SER A 2 -8.83 21.62 -5.35
CA SER A 2 -10.25 21.75 -4.99
C SER A 2 -11.15 21.52 -6.20
N LEU A 3 -12.45 21.26 -5.94
CA LEU A 3 -13.43 21.11 -7.02
C LEU A 3 -13.59 22.40 -7.85
N ARG A 4 -13.41 23.56 -7.23
CA ARG A 4 -13.40 24.86 -7.94
C ARG A 4 -12.19 25.00 -8.86
N ASN A 5 -11.02 24.53 -8.43
CA ASN A 5 -9.84 24.51 -9.30
C ASN A 5 -10.08 23.61 -10.52
N VAL A 6 -10.78 22.51 -10.36
CA VAL A 6 -11.17 21.63 -11.48
C VAL A 6 -12.14 22.32 -12.42
N GLU A 7 -13.13 23.04 -11.88
CA GLU A 7 -14.06 23.89 -12.65
C GLU A 7 -13.29 24.90 -13.51
N ASP A 8 -12.36 25.64 -12.88
CA ASP A 8 -11.55 26.65 -13.57
C ASP A 8 -10.70 26.04 -14.70
N LEU A 9 -10.04 24.91 -14.43
CA LEU A 9 -9.24 24.18 -15.42
C LEU A 9 -10.08 23.66 -16.60
N LEU A 10 -11.30 23.22 -16.36
CA LEU A 10 -12.22 22.78 -17.40
C LEU A 10 -12.72 23.97 -18.23
N HIS A 11 -13.03 25.07 -17.55
CA HIS A 11 -13.46 26.32 -18.21
C HIS A 11 -12.39 26.88 -19.14
N GLU A 12 -11.13 26.89 -18.73
CA GLU A 12 -9.98 27.25 -19.55
C GLU A 12 -9.87 26.41 -20.82
N ARG A 13 -10.39 25.19 -20.83
CA ARG A 13 -10.41 24.27 -21.96
C ARG A 13 -11.74 24.32 -22.76
N GLY A 14 -12.58 25.31 -22.48
CA GLY A 14 -13.87 25.48 -23.14
C GLY A 14 -14.96 24.50 -22.67
N ILE A 15 -14.77 23.85 -21.54
CA ILE A 15 -15.77 22.94 -20.94
C ILE A 15 -16.49 23.68 -19.83
N ASP A 16 -17.74 24.01 -20.05
CA ASP A 16 -18.57 24.76 -19.11
C ASP A 16 -19.37 23.81 -18.21
N VAL A 17 -18.78 23.45 -17.09
CA VAL A 17 -19.40 22.63 -16.02
C VAL A 17 -19.13 23.25 -14.67
N SER A 18 -20.13 23.24 -13.81
CA SER A 18 -20.00 23.76 -12.44
C SER A 18 -19.25 22.79 -11.53
N HIS A 19 -18.66 23.35 -10.45
CA HIS A 19 -18.01 22.52 -9.43
C HIS A 19 -18.98 21.55 -8.72
N GLU A 20 -20.28 21.83 -8.71
CA GLU A 20 -21.30 20.91 -8.20
C GLU A 20 -21.50 19.71 -9.11
N THR A 21 -21.47 19.90 -10.43
CA THR A 21 -21.48 18.82 -11.41
C THR A 21 -20.24 17.94 -11.26
N VAL A 22 -19.07 18.54 -11.08
CA VAL A 22 -17.82 17.82 -10.82
C VAL A 22 -17.91 17.03 -9.52
N ARG A 23 -18.51 17.60 -8.48
CA ARG A 23 -18.74 16.90 -7.22
C ARG A 23 -19.65 15.68 -7.39
N PHE A 24 -20.72 15.82 -8.14
CA PHE A 24 -21.62 14.72 -8.45
C PHE A 24 -20.90 13.59 -9.19
N TRP A 25 -20.11 13.92 -10.21
CA TRP A 25 -19.30 12.94 -10.92
C TRP A 25 -18.25 12.27 -10.03
N TRP A 26 -17.58 13.04 -9.19
CA TRP A 26 -16.62 12.51 -8.23
C TRP A 26 -17.26 11.48 -7.29
N ASN A 27 -18.40 11.80 -6.72
CA ASN A 27 -19.09 10.91 -5.79
C ASN A 27 -19.64 9.66 -6.48
N ARG A 28 -20.12 9.80 -7.72
CA ARG A 28 -20.73 8.69 -8.47
C ARG A 28 -19.70 7.79 -9.14
N PHE A 29 -18.72 8.35 -9.81
CA PHE A 29 -17.76 7.63 -10.63
C PHE A 29 -16.39 7.48 -10.00
N GLY A 30 -16.02 8.33 -9.06
CA GLY A 30 -14.72 8.33 -8.40
C GLY A 30 -14.33 6.97 -7.81
N PRO A 31 -15.19 6.31 -7.02
CA PRO A 31 -14.89 4.98 -6.48
C PRO A 31 -14.62 3.92 -7.55
N MET A 32 -15.33 3.99 -8.67
CA MET A 32 -15.17 3.09 -9.81
C MET A 32 -13.81 3.27 -10.48
N PHE A 33 -13.44 4.52 -10.79
CA PHE A 33 -12.13 4.85 -11.37
C PHE A 33 -10.99 4.55 -10.40
N ALA A 34 -11.15 4.86 -9.12
CA ALA A 34 -10.15 4.54 -8.10
C ALA A 34 -9.92 3.03 -7.99
N ALA A 35 -10.95 2.22 -8.07
CA ALA A 35 -10.84 0.76 -8.07
C ALA A 35 -10.11 0.24 -9.32
N GLU A 36 -10.42 0.78 -10.50
CA GLU A 36 -9.78 0.40 -11.76
C GLU A 36 -8.30 0.81 -11.79
N ILE A 37 -7.99 2.04 -11.40
CA ILE A 37 -6.60 2.53 -11.28
C ILE A 37 -5.81 1.65 -10.32
N ARG A 38 -6.39 1.29 -9.17
CA ARG A 38 -5.75 0.41 -8.18
C ARG A 38 -5.49 -0.98 -8.75
N LYS A 39 -6.46 -1.56 -9.44
CA LYS A 39 -6.34 -2.87 -10.09
C LYS A 39 -5.22 -2.88 -11.13
N ASN A 40 -5.19 -1.88 -12.01
CA ASN A 40 -4.17 -1.74 -13.05
C ASN A 40 -2.78 -1.52 -12.44
N ARG A 41 -2.69 -0.72 -11.38
CA ARG A 41 -1.44 -0.49 -10.64
C ARG A 41 -0.92 -1.79 -10.02
N VAL A 42 -1.77 -2.57 -9.35
CA VAL A 42 -1.39 -3.86 -8.77
C VAL A 42 -0.89 -4.83 -9.83
N SER A 43 -1.59 -4.93 -10.96
CA SER A 43 -1.18 -5.79 -12.08
C SER A 43 0.18 -5.39 -12.65
N ARG A 44 0.41 -4.09 -12.84
CA ARG A 44 1.69 -3.56 -13.33
C ARG A 44 2.83 -3.84 -12.35
N ILE A 45 2.65 -3.59 -11.07
CA ILE A 45 3.66 -3.83 -10.04
C ILE A 45 4.01 -5.31 -9.96
N ARG A 46 3.04 -6.21 -10.06
CA ARG A 46 3.29 -7.66 -10.09
C ARG A 46 4.08 -8.11 -11.31
N ALA A 47 3.86 -7.47 -12.45
CA ALA A 47 4.52 -7.85 -13.70
C ALA A 47 5.97 -7.37 -13.80
N TYR A 48 6.28 -6.18 -13.26
CA TYR A 48 7.51 -5.47 -13.61
C TYR A 48 8.57 -5.37 -12.52
N SER A 49 8.36 -5.83 -11.29
CA SER A 49 9.43 -5.90 -10.32
C SER A 49 9.09 -5.42 -8.91
N ASN A 50 9.03 -6.37 -8.09
CA ASN A 50 9.04 -6.20 -6.64
C ASN A 50 10.41 -6.53 -6.05
N TRP A 51 11.49 -6.23 -6.74
CA TRP A 51 12.77 -6.71 -6.27
C TRP A 51 13.21 -6.07 -4.95
N GLN A 52 12.84 -4.82 -4.69
CA GLN A 52 13.21 -4.14 -3.46
C GLN A 52 12.08 -3.29 -2.89
N TRP A 53 11.76 -3.52 -1.62
CA TRP A 53 10.84 -2.69 -0.86
C TRP A 53 11.55 -1.97 0.27
N HIS A 54 11.16 -0.72 0.48
CA HIS A 54 11.51 0.06 1.66
C HIS A 54 10.30 0.09 2.59
N LEU A 55 10.52 -0.32 3.83
CA LEU A 55 9.47 -0.30 4.87
C LEU A 55 9.80 0.77 5.88
N ASP A 56 8.86 1.66 6.11
CA ASP A 56 8.96 2.66 7.16
C ASP A 56 7.72 2.70 8.05
N GLU A 57 7.84 3.42 9.14
CA GLU A 57 6.77 3.64 10.09
C GLU A 57 6.77 5.10 10.53
N VAL A 58 5.62 5.73 10.44
CA VAL A 58 5.42 7.12 10.81
C VAL A 58 4.41 7.22 11.94
N PHE A 59 4.72 8.04 12.94
CA PHE A 59 3.75 8.39 13.98
C PHE A 59 2.72 9.37 13.45
N VAL A 60 1.45 9.09 13.65
CA VAL A 60 0.35 9.97 13.28
C VAL A 60 -0.59 10.15 14.47
N LYS A 61 -1.08 11.36 14.67
CA LYS A 61 -2.13 11.64 15.65
C LYS A 61 -3.50 11.67 14.97
N ILE A 62 -4.42 10.86 15.49
CA ILE A 62 -5.80 10.81 15.04
C ILE A 62 -6.68 11.06 16.27
N ASN A 63 -7.45 12.15 16.26
CA ASN A 63 -8.28 12.57 17.39
C ASN A 63 -7.51 12.64 18.73
N GLY A 64 -6.28 13.16 18.70
CA GLY A 64 -5.40 13.26 19.87
C GLY A 64 -4.71 11.98 20.30
N GLU A 65 -5.04 10.82 19.74
CA GLU A 65 -4.40 9.54 20.01
C GLU A 65 -3.26 9.25 19.01
N THR A 66 -2.14 8.72 19.52
CA THR A 66 -1.04 8.30 18.68
C THR A 66 -1.33 6.98 17.99
N HIS A 67 -1.19 6.97 16.67
CA HIS A 67 -1.26 5.80 15.82
C HIS A 67 0.03 5.62 15.03
N TYR A 68 0.20 4.46 14.44
CA TYR A 68 1.38 4.11 13.65
C TYR A 68 0.96 3.82 12.22
N LEU A 69 1.48 4.60 11.28
CA LEU A 69 1.29 4.42 9.85
C LEU A 69 2.46 3.61 9.30
N TRP A 70 2.19 2.38 8.92
CA TRP A 70 3.14 1.49 8.25
C TRP A 70 3.06 1.72 6.74
N ARG A 71 4.19 1.88 6.09
CA ARG A 71 4.25 2.07 4.65
C ARG A 71 5.24 1.11 4.01
N ALA A 72 4.88 0.60 2.84
CA ALA A 72 5.78 -0.09 1.93
C ALA A 72 5.93 0.74 0.67
N VAL A 73 7.15 1.00 0.26
CA VAL A 73 7.52 1.80 -0.90
C VAL A 73 8.41 0.95 -1.79
N ASP A 74 8.18 0.98 -3.10
CA ASP A 74 9.01 0.26 -4.05
C ASP A 74 10.34 0.98 -4.34
N HIS A 75 11.16 0.38 -5.20
CA HIS A 75 12.45 0.96 -5.59
C HIS A 75 12.33 2.25 -6.41
N GLU A 76 11.17 2.54 -6.97
CA GLU A 76 10.89 3.78 -7.70
C GLU A 76 10.35 4.89 -6.79
N GLY A 77 10.15 4.60 -5.51
CA GLY A 77 9.62 5.54 -4.52
C GLY A 77 8.09 5.58 -4.49
N GLU A 78 7.41 4.64 -5.14
CA GLU A 78 5.96 4.57 -5.16
C GLU A 78 5.41 3.83 -3.92
N VAL A 79 4.44 4.42 -3.24
CA VAL A 79 3.81 3.79 -2.07
C VAL A 79 2.94 2.63 -2.53
N LEU A 80 3.31 1.41 -2.16
CA LEU A 80 2.59 0.19 -2.46
C LEU A 80 1.37 0.01 -1.57
N GLU A 81 1.59 0.07 -0.26
CA GLU A 81 0.57 -0.17 0.74
C GLU A 81 0.81 0.71 1.97
N SER A 82 -0.27 1.10 2.60
CA SER A 82 -0.28 1.81 3.88
C SER A 82 -1.25 1.15 4.84
N TYR A 83 -0.88 1.08 6.11
CA TYR A 83 -1.71 0.46 7.14
C TYR A 83 -1.56 1.19 8.47
N VAL A 84 -2.66 1.51 9.13
CA VAL A 84 -2.67 2.21 10.42
C VAL A 84 -2.98 1.26 11.55
N THR A 85 -2.21 1.32 12.63
CA THR A 85 -2.45 0.53 13.84
C THR A 85 -2.35 1.40 15.10
N LYS A 86 -3.03 0.97 16.15
CA LYS A 86 -2.88 1.59 17.48
C LYS A 86 -1.61 1.13 18.21
N ARG A 87 -1.03 0.01 17.82
CA ARG A 87 0.12 -0.58 18.49
C ARG A 87 1.27 -0.81 17.53
N ARG A 88 2.47 -0.52 18.01
CA ARG A 88 3.74 -0.77 17.35
C ARG A 88 4.35 -2.07 17.87
N ASN A 89 3.99 -3.18 17.26
CA ASN A 89 4.51 -4.48 17.69
C ASN A 89 4.70 -5.46 16.52
N ARG A 90 5.32 -6.60 16.82
CA ARG A 90 5.56 -7.67 15.84
C ARG A 90 4.29 -8.14 15.12
N LYS A 91 3.15 -8.21 15.83
CA LYS A 91 1.88 -8.65 15.22
C LYS A 91 1.39 -7.67 14.17
N ALA A 92 1.49 -6.36 14.45
CA ALA A 92 1.12 -5.31 13.51
C ALA A 92 2.03 -5.35 12.26
N ALA A 93 3.35 -5.43 12.45
CA ALA A 93 4.32 -5.54 11.37
C ALA A 93 4.08 -6.79 10.51
N LEU A 94 3.84 -7.94 11.13
CA LEU A 94 3.57 -9.19 10.43
C LEU A 94 2.27 -9.14 9.61
N LYS A 95 1.21 -8.56 10.18
CA LYS A 95 -0.07 -8.37 9.50
C LYS A 95 0.09 -7.45 8.28
N PHE A 96 0.83 -6.36 8.43
CA PHE A 96 1.14 -5.44 7.35
C PHE A 96 1.92 -6.11 6.21
N LEU A 97 3.02 -6.81 6.54
CA LEU A 97 3.84 -7.52 5.56
C LEU A 97 3.05 -8.58 4.80
N ARG A 98 2.28 -9.41 5.49
CA ARG A 98 1.44 -10.44 4.85
C ARG A 98 0.41 -9.85 3.91
N LYS A 99 -0.24 -8.75 4.32
CA LYS A 99 -1.21 -8.03 3.48
C LYS A 99 -0.55 -7.48 2.22
N SER A 100 0.61 -6.85 2.37
CA SER A 100 1.36 -6.27 1.25
C SER A 100 1.85 -7.34 0.29
N MET A 101 2.44 -8.43 0.78
CA MET A 101 2.93 -9.53 -0.05
C MET A 101 1.82 -10.31 -0.75
N LYS A 102 0.67 -10.48 -0.09
CA LYS A 102 -0.50 -11.11 -0.73
C LYS A 102 -0.98 -10.30 -1.93
N ARG A 103 -0.93 -8.99 -1.83
CA ARG A 103 -1.42 -8.08 -2.90
C ARG A 103 -0.40 -7.87 -4.00
N TYR A 104 0.85 -7.62 -3.68
CA TYR A 104 1.89 -7.18 -4.63
C TYR A 104 2.94 -8.23 -4.95
N GLY A 105 2.90 -9.39 -4.34
CA GLY A 105 3.93 -10.42 -4.45
C GLY A 105 5.05 -10.26 -3.42
N ASN A 106 6.04 -11.15 -3.48
CA ASN A 106 7.15 -11.16 -2.53
C ASN A 106 8.33 -10.38 -3.11
N PRO A 107 8.88 -9.40 -2.38
CA PRO A 107 10.11 -8.74 -2.80
C PRO A 107 11.32 -9.66 -2.59
N GLU A 108 12.37 -9.44 -3.35
CA GLU A 108 13.66 -10.11 -3.15
C GLU A 108 14.40 -9.50 -1.96
N ILE A 109 14.36 -8.18 -1.84
CA ILE A 109 15.04 -7.42 -0.79
C ILE A 109 14.04 -6.55 -0.04
N ILE A 110 14.15 -6.55 1.28
CA ILE A 110 13.40 -5.63 2.16
C ILE A 110 14.41 -4.78 2.93
N VAL A 111 14.30 -3.47 2.74
CA VAL A 111 15.08 -2.47 3.47
C VAL A 111 14.20 -1.85 4.55
N THR A 112 14.69 -1.80 5.77
CA THR A 112 14.01 -1.19 6.92
C THR A 112 14.96 -0.26 7.66
N ASP A 113 14.42 0.65 8.42
CA ASP A 113 15.15 1.55 9.33
C ASP A 113 15.59 0.89 10.64
N LYS A 114 15.87 -0.42 10.64
CA LYS A 114 16.28 -1.24 11.80
C LYS A 114 15.20 -1.40 12.88
N LEU A 115 13.95 -1.22 12.54
CA LEU A 115 12.85 -1.40 13.47
C LEU A 115 12.76 -2.87 13.95
N ARG A 116 12.86 -3.07 15.26
CA ARG A 116 12.83 -4.43 15.87
C ARG A 116 11.57 -5.23 15.49
N SER A 117 10.45 -4.54 15.32
CA SER A 117 9.17 -5.15 14.92
C SER A 117 9.22 -5.80 13.55
N TYR A 118 9.87 -5.18 12.58
CA TYR A 118 10.08 -5.75 11.24
C TYR A 118 11.03 -6.94 11.27
N GLY A 119 12.17 -6.81 11.96
CA GLY A 119 13.12 -7.90 12.10
C GLY A 119 12.50 -9.17 12.72
N ALA A 120 11.69 -8.99 13.77
CA ALA A 120 10.97 -10.08 14.40
C ALA A 120 9.87 -10.68 13.50
N ALA A 121 9.18 -9.85 12.72
CA ALA A 121 8.15 -10.29 11.77
C ALA A 121 8.76 -11.08 10.60
N MET A 122 9.87 -10.60 10.04
CA MET A 122 10.58 -11.27 8.94
C MET A 122 11.13 -12.64 9.35
N LYS A 123 11.67 -12.79 10.55
CA LYS A 123 12.10 -14.10 11.09
C LYS A 123 10.95 -15.11 11.13
N VAL A 124 9.74 -14.68 11.51
CA VAL A 124 8.57 -15.56 11.53
C VAL A 124 8.17 -15.98 10.12
N MET A 125 8.23 -15.07 9.15
CA MET A 125 7.90 -15.36 7.75
C MET A 125 8.91 -16.29 7.11
N ASP A 126 10.18 -16.10 7.35
CA ASP A 126 11.26 -16.94 6.83
C ASP A 126 11.16 -18.37 7.36
N THR A 127 10.85 -18.52 8.65
CA THR A 127 10.60 -19.82 9.28
C THR A 127 9.38 -20.52 8.66
N ALA A 128 8.31 -19.78 8.38
CA ALA A 128 7.11 -20.31 7.75
C ALA A 128 7.39 -20.77 6.30
N ARG A 129 8.18 -19.99 5.54
CA ARG A 129 8.60 -20.32 4.17
C ARG A 129 9.45 -21.61 4.13
N ARG A 130 10.43 -21.74 5.03
CA ARG A 130 11.28 -22.94 5.13
C ARG A 130 10.47 -24.20 5.50
N ARG A 131 9.46 -24.07 6.38
CA ARG A 131 8.57 -25.20 6.71
C ARG A 131 7.68 -25.60 5.54
N GLY A 132 7.21 -24.66 4.72
CA GLY A 132 6.42 -24.93 3.52
C GLY A 132 7.22 -25.70 2.44
N ILE A 133 8.50 -25.44 2.31
CA ILE A 133 9.38 -26.15 1.38
C ILE A 133 9.64 -27.59 1.84
N SER A 134 9.71 -27.83 3.15
CA SER A 134 9.84 -29.21 3.69
C SER A 134 8.61 -30.09 3.46
N GLY A 135 7.43 -29.49 3.24
CA GLY A 135 6.19 -30.22 2.95
C GLY A 135 6.02 -30.68 1.51
N CYS A 136 6.86 -30.19 0.58
CA CYS A 136 6.73 -30.50 -0.85
C CYS A 136 7.59 -31.70 -1.33
N HIS A 137 8.34 -32.36 -0.43
CA HIS A 137 9.15 -33.54 -0.74
C HIS A 137 8.70 -34.80 0.00
N ARG A 138 7.41 -35.13 -0.08
CA ARG A 138 6.98 -36.50 0.18
C ARG A 138 5.70 -36.78 -0.59
N ASN A 139 5.84 -37.20 -1.82
CA ASN A 139 5.01 -38.24 -2.48
C ASN A 139 5.62 -38.53 -3.84
N SER A 140 6.47 -39.50 -3.85
CA SER A 140 6.73 -40.36 -4.98
C SER A 140 6.86 -41.76 -4.45
#